data_89a68d022e9d7001b303095fafff10c2
#
_entry.id   89a68d022e9d7001b303095fafff10c2
#
_cell.length_a   1.000
_cell.length_b   1.000
_cell.length_c   1.000
_cell.angle_alpha   90.00
_cell.angle_beta   90.00
_cell.angle_gamma   90.00
#
_symmetry.space_group_name_H-M   'P 1'
#
loop_
_entity.id
_entity.type
_entity.pdbx_description
1 polymer ?
#
loop_
_entity_poly.entity_id
_entity_poly.type
_entity_poly.pdbx_seq_one_letter_code
_entity_poly.pdbx_strand_id
1 'polypeptide(L)'
;MRELIYYAAVSLDGRIAAPDGAFDAFPVEGDHVDAINAEWADTVPGLLYDAMGSTAPRGRFATVLMGWNTFAAGLPLTDDPYPHLEQIVFSRSRTSRDVGGSVRITADDPRGVVADLKGRPGADIWLCGGGVLAAQLRDDIDRLVLKVNPIVFGDGLPLFAGGYAPESLVLERSRAFGSGVVMNEYRRR
;
A
#
# COMPACT_ATOMS: atom_id res chain seq x y z
N MET A 1 6.66 -18.91 -3.83
CA MET A 1 6.56 -17.78 -4.79
C MET A 1 6.10 -16.59 -3.96
N ARG A 2 6.66 -15.41 -4.15
CA ARG A 2 6.24 -14.19 -3.45
C ARG A 2 4.84 -13.79 -3.89
N GLU A 3 3.97 -13.39 -2.96
CA GLU A 3 2.64 -12.88 -3.27
C GLU A 3 2.69 -11.36 -3.47
N LEU A 4 1.86 -10.83 -4.38
CA LEU A 4 1.56 -9.41 -4.48
C LEU A 4 0.32 -9.13 -3.63
N ILE A 5 0.50 -8.38 -2.56
CA ILE A 5 -0.55 -8.05 -1.59
C ILE A 5 -0.89 -6.56 -1.70
N TYR A 6 -2.10 -6.24 -2.14
CA TYR A 6 -2.59 -4.88 -2.08
C TYR A 6 -3.14 -4.60 -0.70
N TYR A 7 -2.36 -3.86 0.11
CA TYR A 7 -2.71 -3.46 1.46
C TYR A 7 -2.96 -1.97 1.52
N ALA A 8 -4.19 -1.57 1.82
CA ALA A 8 -4.63 -0.18 1.78
C ALA A 8 -5.66 0.17 2.86
N ALA A 9 -5.65 1.43 3.30
CA ALA A 9 -6.76 2.03 4.01
C ALA A 9 -7.84 2.46 2.99
N VAL A 10 -9.11 2.28 3.34
CA VAL A 10 -10.23 2.61 2.48
C VAL A 10 -11.41 3.11 3.31
N SER A 11 -12.17 4.06 2.74
CA SER A 11 -13.46 4.50 3.27
C SER A 11 -14.56 3.47 2.99
N LEU A 12 -15.74 3.62 3.62
CA LEU A 12 -16.90 2.76 3.38
C LEU A 12 -17.39 2.80 1.93
N ASP A 13 -17.17 3.91 1.23
CA ASP A 13 -17.53 4.11 -0.18
C ASP A 13 -16.35 3.85 -1.16
N GLY A 14 -15.30 3.15 -0.69
CA GLY A 14 -14.22 2.64 -1.53
C GLY A 14 -13.19 3.67 -1.99
N ARG A 15 -12.94 4.73 -1.20
CA ARG A 15 -11.93 5.76 -1.49
C ARG A 15 -10.68 5.54 -0.65
N ILE A 16 -9.52 5.75 -1.27
CA ILE A 16 -8.20 5.64 -0.61
C ILE A 16 -7.61 7.00 -0.24
N ALA A 17 -8.14 8.07 -0.79
CA ALA A 17 -7.75 9.46 -0.52
C ALA A 17 -8.82 10.43 -1.01
N ALA A 18 -8.75 11.68 -0.57
CA ALA A 18 -9.53 12.79 -1.11
C ALA A 18 -9.17 13.07 -2.59
N PRO A 19 -9.94 13.90 -3.32
CA PRO A 19 -9.65 14.21 -4.73
C PRO A 19 -8.27 14.83 -4.99
N ASP A 20 -7.73 15.56 -4.03
CA ASP A 20 -6.38 16.16 -4.06
C ASP A 20 -5.26 15.20 -3.61
N GLY A 21 -5.62 14.00 -3.16
CA GLY A 21 -4.71 12.97 -2.67
C GLY A 21 -4.47 12.99 -1.15
N ALA A 22 -5.10 13.89 -0.39
CA ALA A 22 -5.02 13.90 1.07
C ALA A 22 -5.66 12.64 1.67
N PHE A 23 -5.05 12.09 2.72
CA PHE A 23 -5.51 10.88 3.42
C PHE A 23 -5.59 11.03 4.94
N ASP A 24 -5.43 12.24 5.44
CA ASP A 24 -5.44 12.61 6.85
C ASP A 24 -6.82 12.49 7.52
N ALA A 25 -7.89 12.31 6.73
CA ALA A 25 -9.22 12.02 7.24
C ALA A 25 -9.36 10.60 7.84
N PHE A 26 -8.44 9.68 7.53
CA PHE A 26 -8.45 8.36 8.14
C PHE A 26 -8.00 8.43 9.61
N PRO A 27 -8.69 7.71 10.53
CA PRO A 27 -8.32 7.72 11.94
C PRO A 27 -6.93 7.11 12.17
N VAL A 28 -6.09 7.83 12.90
CA VAL A 28 -4.73 7.43 13.28
C VAL A 28 -4.63 7.00 14.75
N GLU A 29 -5.77 6.99 15.47
CA GLU A 29 -5.88 6.62 16.89
C GLU A 29 -6.96 5.56 17.08
N GLY A 30 -6.80 4.72 18.08
CA GLY A 30 -7.76 3.67 18.46
C GLY A 30 -7.10 2.31 18.63
N ASP A 31 -7.88 1.35 19.11
CA ASP A 31 -7.46 -0.03 19.42
C ASP A 31 -6.96 -0.82 18.19
N HIS A 32 -7.29 -0.36 17.00
CA HIS A 32 -6.80 -0.95 15.74
C HIS A 32 -5.34 -0.61 15.46
N VAL A 33 -4.83 0.53 15.93
CA VAL A 33 -3.50 1.05 15.53
C VAL A 33 -2.40 0.12 15.99
N ASP A 34 -2.34 -0.18 17.29
CA ASP A 34 -1.31 -1.06 17.85
C ASP A 34 -1.39 -2.48 17.27
N ALA A 35 -2.62 -3.00 17.13
CA ALA A 35 -2.83 -4.34 16.60
C ALA A 35 -2.43 -4.47 15.13
N ILE A 36 -2.76 -3.46 14.30
CA ILE A 36 -2.40 -3.43 12.88
C ILE A 36 -0.90 -3.20 12.72
N ASN A 37 -0.32 -2.25 13.47
CA ASN A 37 1.11 -1.97 13.41
C ASN A 37 1.96 -3.15 13.86
N ALA A 38 1.51 -3.94 14.85
CA ALA A 38 2.20 -5.15 15.26
C ALA A 38 2.17 -6.25 14.17
N GLU A 39 1.04 -6.42 13.49
CA GLU A 39 0.86 -7.46 12.47
C GLU A 39 1.48 -7.07 11.11
N TRP A 40 1.44 -5.77 10.78
CA TRP A 40 1.88 -5.19 9.51
C TRP A 40 3.01 -4.17 9.71
N ALA A 41 3.91 -4.47 10.64
CA ALA A 41 4.96 -3.55 11.12
C ALA A 41 5.83 -2.96 9.99
N ASP A 42 6.13 -3.74 8.96
CA ASP A 42 6.91 -3.31 7.80
C ASP A 42 6.17 -2.35 6.85
N THR A 43 4.89 -2.06 7.10
CA THR A 43 4.15 -1.00 6.40
C THR A 43 4.15 0.34 7.13
N VAL A 44 4.76 0.39 8.32
CA VAL A 44 4.95 1.62 9.10
C VAL A 44 6.17 2.38 8.53
N PRO A 45 6.04 3.68 8.22
CA PRO A 45 7.17 4.47 7.71
C PRO A 45 8.38 4.48 8.64
N GLY A 46 9.58 4.44 8.05
CA GLY A 46 10.85 4.40 8.79
C GLY A 46 11.02 5.56 9.77
N LEU A 47 10.59 6.76 9.38
CA LEU A 47 10.66 7.95 10.25
C LEU A 47 9.93 7.79 11.59
N LEU A 48 8.89 6.93 11.67
CA LEU A 48 8.19 6.66 12.93
C LEU A 48 9.01 5.73 13.82
N TYR A 49 9.73 4.78 13.26
CA TYR A 49 10.67 3.94 14.00
C TYR A 49 11.84 4.78 14.53
N ASP A 50 12.37 5.69 13.72
CA ASP A 50 13.44 6.61 14.12
C ASP A 50 12.98 7.51 15.29
N ALA A 51 11.76 8.05 15.21
CA ALA A 51 11.17 8.85 16.27
C ALA A 51 10.99 8.08 17.60
N MET A 52 10.77 6.76 17.52
CA MET A 52 10.67 5.88 18.69
C MET A 52 12.03 5.33 19.15
N GLY A 53 13.14 5.69 18.49
CA GLY A 53 14.47 5.15 18.78
C GLY A 53 14.57 3.63 18.52
N SER A 54 13.77 3.11 17.60
CA SER A 54 13.69 1.69 17.27
C SER A 54 13.96 1.45 15.78
N THR A 55 14.07 0.19 15.37
CA THR A 55 14.26 -0.18 13.97
C THR A 55 13.06 -0.96 13.48
N ALA A 56 12.70 -0.77 12.22
CA ALA A 56 11.63 -1.54 11.60
C ALA A 56 11.94 -3.05 11.67
N PRO A 57 11.03 -3.88 12.19
CA PRO A 57 11.24 -5.32 12.20
C PRO A 57 11.22 -5.85 10.77
N ARG A 58 11.91 -6.96 10.55
CA ARG A 58 11.70 -7.74 9.32
C ARG A 58 10.33 -8.40 9.41
N GLY A 59 9.43 -7.99 8.53
CA GLY A 59 8.07 -8.43 8.53
C GLY A 59 7.72 -9.32 7.34
N ARG A 60 6.50 -9.17 6.87
CA ARG A 60 5.91 -9.93 5.76
C ARG A 60 6.48 -9.51 4.41
N PHE A 61 6.88 -8.25 4.24
CA PHE A 61 7.26 -7.67 2.97
C PHE A 61 8.78 -7.48 2.84
N ALA A 62 9.28 -7.63 1.60
CA ALA A 62 10.65 -7.27 1.25
C ALA A 62 10.70 -6.14 0.20
N THR A 63 9.58 -5.86 -0.47
CA THR A 63 9.47 -4.86 -1.53
C THR A 63 8.16 -4.10 -1.40
N VAL A 64 8.19 -2.78 -1.60
CA VAL A 64 7.00 -1.94 -1.73
C VAL A 64 6.90 -1.32 -3.12
N LEU A 65 5.71 -1.38 -3.70
CA LEU A 65 5.37 -0.78 -5.00
C LEU A 65 4.45 0.42 -4.80
N MET A 66 4.81 1.55 -5.38
CA MET A 66 4.06 2.79 -5.31
C MET A 66 3.93 3.43 -6.69
N GLY A 67 2.78 4.05 -6.98
CA GLY A 67 2.72 5.06 -8.03
C GLY A 67 3.34 6.37 -7.54
N TRP A 68 3.77 7.23 -8.49
CA TRP A 68 4.39 8.51 -8.14
C TRP A 68 3.58 9.34 -7.14
N ASN A 69 2.27 9.48 -7.33
CA ASN A 69 1.44 10.33 -6.45
C ASN A 69 1.38 9.77 -5.01
N THR A 70 1.36 8.44 -4.86
CA THR A 70 1.41 7.79 -3.54
C THR A 70 2.74 8.06 -2.84
N PHE A 71 3.85 7.95 -3.56
CA PHE A 71 5.18 8.28 -3.04
C PHE A 71 5.31 9.78 -2.73
N ALA A 72 4.87 10.65 -3.65
CA ALA A 72 4.97 12.10 -3.53
C ALA A 72 4.16 12.67 -2.35
N ALA A 73 3.12 11.99 -1.91
CA ALA A 73 2.37 12.38 -0.72
C ALA A 73 3.21 12.34 0.58
N GLY A 74 4.26 11.50 0.60
CA GLY A 74 5.23 11.42 1.71
C GLY A 74 6.40 12.40 1.61
N LEU A 75 6.70 12.97 0.43
CA LEU A 75 7.88 13.81 0.18
C LEU A 75 8.05 15.01 1.13
N PRO A 76 6.98 15.70 1.60
CA PRO A 76 7.13 16.76 2.58
C PRO A 76 7.78 16.31 3.91
N LEU A 77 7.75 14.99 4.19
CA LEU A 77 8.27 14.41 5.43
C LEU A 77 9.59 13.66 5.17
N THR A 78 9.68 12.90 4.09
CA THR A 78 10.86 12.07 3.76
C THR A 78 10.86 11.67 2.30
N ASP A 79 12.05 11.54 1.71
CA ASP A 79 12.26 10.96 0.38
C ASP A 79 12.62 9.46 0.42
N ASP A 80 12.67 8.88 1.63
CA ASP A 80 12.92 7.46 1.89
C ASP A 80 11.92 6.91 2.93
N PRO A 81 10.63 6.73 2.54
CA PRO A 81 9.59 6.37 3.50
C PRO A 81 9.74 4.97 4.10
N TYR A 82 10.34 4.02 3.39
CA TYR A 82 10.46 2.62 3.81
C TYR A 82 11.90 2.10 3.61
N PRO A 83 12.91 2.65 4.33
CA PRO A 83 14.33 2.30 4.11
C PRO A 83 14.66 0.82 4.40
N HIS A 84 13.77 0.11 5.07
CA HIS A 84 13.88 -1.32 5.36
C HIS A 84 13.34 -2.23 4.23
N LEU A 85 12.74 -1.65 3.16
CA LEU A 85 12.20 -2.37 2.01
C LEU A 85 12.88 -1.94 0.70
N GLU A 86 12.92 -2.83 -0.28
CA GLU A 86 13.16 -2.44 -1.67
C GLU A 86 11.99 -1.57 -2.16
N GLN A 87 12.25 -0.31 -2.49
CA GLN A 87 11.21 0.63 -2.88
C GLN A 87 11.23 0.86 -4.38
N ILE A 88 10.11 0.59 -5.04
CA ILE A 88 9.93 0.79 -6.49
C ILE A 88 8.76 1.73 -6.73
N VAL A 89 9.05 2.86 -7.37
CA VAL A 89 8.07 3.89 -7.70
C VAL A 89 7.88 3.95 -9.22
N PHE A 90 6.65 3.76 -9.67
CA PHE A 90 6.31 3.82 -11.08
C PHE A 90 5.99 5.24 -11.50
N SER A 91 6.76 5.75 -12.48
CA SER A 91 6.56 7.07 -13.08
C SER A 91 7.06 7.10 -14.51
N ARG A 92 6.30 7.74 -15.40
CA ARG A 92 6.71 7.98 -16.80
C ARG A 92 7.45 9.30 -16.99
N SER A 93 7.40 10.19 -15.99
CA SER A 93 7.94 11.57 -16.09
C SER A 93 9.00 11.89 -15.04
N ARG A 94 9.25 11.00 -14.08
CA ARG A 94 10.24 11.17 -13.01
C ARG A 94 11.29 10.09 -13.06
N THR A 95 12.46 10.40 -12.52
CA THR A 95 13.61 9.49 -12.46
C THR A 95 14.17 9.45 -11.04
N SER A 96 15.04 8.50 -10.73
CA SER A 96 15.70 8.41 -9.42
C SER A 96 16.63 9.61 -9.11
N ARG A 97 16.90 10.48 -10.10
CA ARG A 97 17.62 11.75 -9.88
C ARG A 97 16.74 12.83 -9.25
N ASP A 98 15.43 12.66 -9.31
CA ASP A 98 14.45 13.61 -8.77
C ASP A 98 14.19 13.40 -7.26
N VAL A 99 14.77 12.33 -6.70
CA VAL A 99 14.63 11.96 -5.26
C VAL A 99 15.99 11.48 -4.74
N GLY A 100 16.17 11.59 -3.43
CA GLY A 100 17.31 11.01 -2.73
C GLY A 100 17.10 9.54 -2.37
N GLY A 101 18.10 8.95 -1.69
CA GLY A 101 17.97 7.67 -1.03
C GLY A 101 17.99 6.43 -1.94
N SER A 102 17.41 5.36 -1.42
CA SER A 102 17.41 4.01 -2.00
C SER A 102 16.23 3.73 -2.93
N VAL A 103 15.41 4.75 -3.23
CA VAL A 103 14.18 4.60 -4.03
C VAL A 103 14.48 4.46 -5.52
N ARG A 104 14.06 3.33 -6.09
CA ARG A 104 14.11 3.12 -7.55
C ARG A 104 12.87 3.70 -8.20
N ILE A 105 13.03 4.70 -9.08
CA ILE A 105 11.95 5.16 -9.95
C ILE A 105 12.11 4.51 -11.33
N THR A 106 11.03 3.96 -11.87
CA THR A 106 11.05 3.28 -13.17
C THR A 106 9.82 3.63 -14.01
N ALA A 107 10.03 3.65 -15.34
CA ALA A 107 8.97 3.74 -16.35
C ALA A 107 8.65 2.36 -16.98
N ASP A 108 9.27 1.29 -16.47
CA ASP A 108 9.02 -0.07 -16.93
C ASP A 108 7.54 -0.46 -16.74
N ASP A 109 7.10 -1.45 -17.51
CA ASP A 109 5.77 -2.02 -17.36
C ASP A 109 5.61 -2.64 -15.96
N PRO A 110 4.63 -2.19 -15.13
CA PRO A 110 4.44 -2.71 -13.79
C PRO A 110 4.23 -4.22 -13.73
N ARG A 111 3.55 -4.82 -14.72
CA ARG A 111 3.30 -6.26 -14.76
C ARG A 111 4.59 -7.05 -14.97
N GLY A 112 5.47 -6.57 -15.86
CA GLY A 112 6.79 -7.17 -16.07
C GLY A 112 7.64 -7.12 -14.79
N VAL A 113 7.66 -5.97 -14.10
CA VAL A 113 8.38 -5.81 -12.81
C VAL A 113 7.84 -6.75 -11.75
N VAL A 114 6.52 -6.89 -11.62
CA VAL A 114 5.89 -7.80 -10.66
C VAL A 114 6.22 -9.26 -10.99
N ALA A 115 6.17 -9.67 -12.25
CA ALA A 115 6.52 -11.02 -12.67
C ALA A 115 7.97 -11.37 -12.29
N ASP A 116 8.91 -10.45 -12.55
CA ASP A 116 10.30 -10.61 -12.16
C ASP A 116 10.49 -10.71 -10.64
N LEU A 117 9.80 -9.87 -9.87
CA LEU A 117 9.85 -9.90 -8.40
C LEU A 117 9.28 -11.20 -7.84
N LYS A 118 8.16 -11.70 -8.38
CA LYS A 118 7.56 -12.98 -7.96
C LYS A 118 8.48 -14.16 -8.26
N GLY A 119 9.31 -14.08 -9.30
CA GLY A 119 10.31 -15.08 -9.65
C GLY A 119 11.55 -15.13 -8.73
N ARG A 120 11.78 -14.10 -7.91
CA ARG A 120 12.92 -14.02 -6.99
C ARG A 120 12.59 -14.64 -5.63
N PRO A 121 13.58 -15.17 -4.88
CA PRO A 121 13.39 -15.54 -3.48
C PRO A 121 13.20 -14.28 -2.63
N GLY A 122 12.46 -14.40 -1.53
CA GLY A 122 12.25 -13.32 -0.58
C GLY A 122 10.85 -13.33 0.03
N ALA A 123 10.58 -12.39 0.94
CA ALA A 123 9.27 -12.13 1.49
C ALA A 123 8.36 -11.46 0.44
N ASP A 124 7.08 -11.29 0.76
CA ASP A 124 6.05 -10.83 -0.17
C ASP A 124 6.27 -9.39 -0.68
N ILE A 125 5.46 -8.99 -1.63
CA ILE A 125 5.49 -7.70 -2.30
C ILE A 125 4.26 -6.90 -1.84
N TRP A 126 4.47 -5.74 -1.27
CA TRP A 126 3.41 -4.83 -0.89
C TRP A 126 3.07 -3.88 -2.03
N LEU A 127 1.85 -3.94 -2.54
CA LEU A 127 1.28 -2.85 -3.34
C LEU A 127 0.68 -1.81 -2.38
N CYS A 128 1.40 -0.71 -2.18
CA CYS A 128 0.91 0.42 -1.37
C CYS A 128 -0.18 1.22 -2.10
N GLY A 129 -0.05 1.34 -3.42
CA GLY A 129 -1.04 2.01 -4.26
C GLY A 129 -0.39 3.02 -5.23
N GLY A 130 -1.11 4.00 -5.86
CA GLY A 130 -2.54 4.26 -5.76
C GLY A 130 -3.41 3.46 -6.73
N GLY A 131 -4.68 3.84 -6.80
CA GLY A 131 -5.70 3.11 -7.51
C GLY A 131 -5.44 2.88 -9.01
N VAL A 132 -4.70 3.77 -9.68
CA VAL A 132 -4.29 3.58 -11.09
C VAL A 132 -3.31 2.41 -11.22
N LEU A 133 -2.29 2.35 -10.36
CA LEU A 133 -1.34 1.24 -10.35
C LEU A 133 -2.03 -0.06 -9.93
N ALA A 134 -2.92 -0.01 -8.95
CA ALA A 134 -3.71 -1.15 -8.53
C ALA A 134 -4.60 -1.69 -9.67
N ALA A 135 -5.20 -0.82 -10.47
CA ALA A 135 -5.99 -1.23 -11.63
C ALA A 135 -5.14 -1.89 -12.72
N GLN A 136 -3.91 -1.42 -12.95
CA GLN A 136 -2.98 -2.01 -13.92
C GLN A 136 -2.50 -3.40 -13.47
N LEU A 137 -2.29 -3.59 -12.17
CA LEU A 137 -1.81 -4.83 -11.57
C LEU A 137 -2.93 -5.76 -11.09
N ARG A 138 -4.20 -5.44 -11.38
CA ARG A 138 -5.33 -6.17 -10.81
C ARG A 138 -5.24 -7.67 -10.99
N ASP A 139 -4.87 -8.13 -12.18
CA ASP A 139 -4.74 -9.56 -12.50
C ASP A 139 -3.55 -10.22 -11.82
N ASP A 140 -2.60 -9.46 -11.32
CA ASP A 140 -1.38 -9.93 -10.67
C ASP A 140 -1.47 -9.89 -9.13
N ILE A 141 -2.51 -9.21 -8.57
CA ILE A 141 -2.76 -9.18 -7.12
C ILE A 141 -3.23 -10.55 -6.66
N ASP A 142 -2.52 -11.14 -5.70
CA ASP A 142 -2.85 -12.44 -5.09
C ASP A 142 -3.79 -12.26 -3.89
N ARG A 143 -3.55 -11.20 -3.09
CA ARG A 143 -4.34 -10.86 -1.90
C ARG A 143 -4.71 -9.39 -1.87
N LEU A 144 -5.89 -9.12 -1.32
CA LEU A 144 -6.37 -7.78 -1.03
C LEU A 144 -6.61 -7.67 0.49
N VAL A 145 -5.90 -6.74 1.13
CA VAL A 145 -6.01 -6.49 2.57
C VAL A 145 -6.48 -5.06 2.77
N LEU A 146 -7.68 -4.89 3.31
CA LEU A 146 -8.34 -3.60 3.44
C LEU A 146 -8.53 -3.22 4.91
N LYS A 147 -8.00 -2.07 5.29
CA LYS A 147 -8.41 -1.35 6.50
C LYS A 147 -9.64 -0.51 6.16
N VAL A 148 -10.83 -1.06 6.35
CA VAL A 148 -12.08 -0.35 6.10
C VAL A 148 -12.37 0.56 7.27
N ASN A 149 -12.28 1.87 7.04
CA ASN A 149 -12.49 2.89 8.06
C ASN A 149 -13.96 3.30 8.09
N PRO A 150 -14.55 3.60 9.25
CA PRO A 150 -15.96 3.96 9.41
C PRO A 150 -16.23 5.41 8.97
N ILE A 151 -15.84 5.75 7.75
CA ILE A 151 -15.97 7.08 7.14
C ILE A 151 -16.45 6.96 5.70
N VAL A 152 -17.24 7.91 5.26
CA VAL A 152 -17.68 8.09 3.86
C VAL A 152 -17.04 9.37 3.33
N PHE A 153 -16.37 9.28 2.19
CA PHE A 153 -15.73 10.44 1.56
C PHE A 153 -16.69 11.16 0.58
N GLY A 154 -17.62 10.43 -0.04
CA GLY A 154 -18.50 10.94 -1.09
C GLY A 154 -17.79 11.06 -2.44
N ASP A 155 -16.62 11.69 -2.50
CA ASP A 155 -15.73 11.77 -3.65
C ASP A 155 -14.29 11.46 -3.24
N GLY A 156 -13.40 11.22 -4.20
CA GLY A 156 -12.00 10.93 -3.93
C GLY A 156 -11.40 9.87 -4.87
N LEU A 157 -10.15 9.53 -4.60
CA LEU A 157 -9.42 8.55 -5.38
C LEU A 157 -9.93 7.14 -5.07
N PRO A 158 -10.37 6.36 -6.07
CA PRO A 158 -10.92 5.03 -5.84
C PRO A 158 -9.83 4.00 -5.52
N LEU A 159 -10.20 2.93 -4.82
CA LEU A 159 -9.33 1.78 -4.54
C LEU A 159 -8.74 1.18 -5.84
N PHE A 160 -9.55 1.06 -6.89
CA PHE A 160 -9.14 0.69 -8.24
C PHE A 160 -9.65 1.75 -9.24
N ALA A 161 -8.74 2.47 -9.87
CA ALA A 161 -9.04 3.47 -10.90
C ALA A 161 -8.98 2.84 -12.30
N GLY A 162 -9.89 1.95 -12.60
CA GLY A 162 -9.94 1.22 -13.88
C GLY A 162 -11.35 1.04 -14.40
N GLY A 163 -11.47 0.40 -15.57
CA GLY A 163 -12.76 0.06 -16.17
C GLY A 163 -13.52 -1.02 -15.39
N TYR A 164 -14.81 -1.16 -15.70
CA TYR A 164 -15.66 -2.20 -15.15
C TYR A 164 -15.14 -3.59 -15.56
N ALA A 165 -14.75 -4.38 -14.58
CA ALA A 165 -14.33 -5.77 -14.76
C ALA A 165 -14.48 -6.49 -13.41
N PRO A 166 -15.62 -7.16 -13.20
CA PRO A 166 -15.91 -7.82 -11.93
C PRO A 166 -14.99 -9.02 -11.70
N GLU A 167 -14.52 -9.14 -10.46
CA GLU A 167 -13.74 -10.27 -9.98
C GLU A 167 -14.26 -10.73 -8.63
N SER A 168 -14.39 -12.04 -8.44
CA SER A 168 -14.83 -12.61 -7.17
C SER A 168 -13.62 -13.04 -6.33
N LEU A 169 -13.58 -12.55 -5.11
CA LEU A 169 -12.57 -12.88 -4.11
C LEU A 169 -13.16 -13.78 -3.02
N VAL A 170 -12.30 -14.50 -2.31
CA VAL A 170 -12.67 -15.29 -1.13
C VAL A 170 -12.23 -14.54 0.11
N LEU A 171 -13.15 -14.27 1.03
CA LEU A 171 -12.81 -13.72 2.34
C LEU A 171 -12.10 -14.80 3.16
N GLU A 172 -10.86 -14.54 3.60
CA GLU A 172 -10.10 -15.44 4.44
C GLU A 172 -10.17 -15.04 5.92
N ARG A 173 -10.15 -13.73 6.19
CA ARG A 173 -10.18 -13.19 7.55
C ARG A 173 -10.91 -11.87 7.59
N SER A 174 -11.64 -11.66 8.69
CA SER A 174 -12.23 -10.36 9.04
C SER A 174 -12.05 -10.10 10.52
N ARG A 175 -11.60 -8.89 10.89
CA ARG A 175 -11.42 -8.47 12.26
C ARG A 175 -11.99 -7.07 12.46
N ALA A 176 -12.99 -6.95 13.32
CA ALA A 176 -13.55 -5.67 13.74
C ALA A 176 -12.86 -5.16 15.02
N PHE A 177 -12.73 -3.85 15.13
CA PHE A 177 -12.14 -3.13 16.25
C PHE A 177 -13.18 -2.23 16.92
N GLY A 178 -12.97 -1.90 18.18
CA GLY A 178 -13.83 -1.00 18.95
C GLY A 178 -13.90 0.41 18.36
N SER A 179 -12.87 0.84 17.65
CA SER A 179 -12.81 2.08 16.87
C SER A 179 -13.77 2.10 15.67
N GLY A 180 -14.39 0.97 15.30
CA GLY A 180 -15.21 0.82 14.11
C GLY A 180 -14.44 0.46 12.85
N VAL A 181 -13.10 0.44 12.89
CA VAL A 181 -12.27 -0.06 11.79
C VAL A 181 -12.47 -1.56 11.62
N VAL A 182 -12.58 -2.02 10.38
CA VAL A 182 -12.66 -3.45 10.04
C VAL A 182 -11.52 -3.80 9.11
N MET A 183 -10.72 -4.79 9.48
CA MET A 183 -9.66 -5.32 8.62
C MET A 183 -10.15 -6.58 7.95
N ASN A 184 -10.18 -6.57 6.62
CA ASN A 184 -10.60 -7.69 5.79
C ASN A 184 -9.44 -8.17 4.92
N GLU A 185 -9.22 -9.46 4.89
CA GLU A 185 -8.23 -10.12 4.04
C GLU A 185 -8.95 -11.01 3.05
N TYR A 186 -8.69 -10.79 1.77
CA TYR A 186 -9.27 -11.54 0.68
C TYR A 186 -8.16 -12.18 -0.15
N ARG A 187 -8.46 -13.35 -0.71
CA ARG A 187 -7.62 -14.03 -1.68
C ARG A 187 -8.33 -14.15 -3.02
N ARG A 188 -7.57 -14.11 -4.08
CA ARG A 188 -8.04 -14.45 -5.43
C ARG A 188 -8.46 -15.93 -5.48
N ARG A 189 -9.51 -16.24 -6.23
CA ARG A 189 -9.97 -17.62 -6.46
C ARG A 189 -9.03 -18.40 -7.36
#